data_0b3ad3861786b14fea21ab070ba1db42
#
_entry.id   0b3ad3861786b14fea21ab070ba1db42
#
_cell.length_a   1.000
_cell.length_b   1.000
_cell.length_c   1.000
_cell.angle_alpha   90.00
_cell.angle_beta   90.00
_cell.angle_gamma   90.00
#
_symmetry.space_group_name_H-M   'P 1'
#
loop_
_entity.id
_entity.type
_entity.pdbx_description
1 polymer ?
#
loop_
_entity_poly.entity_id
_entity_poly.type
_entity_poly.pdbx_seq_one_letter_code
_entity_poly.pdbx_strand_id
1 'polypeptide(L)'
;MNLKETFHAFKESDNFFVSLARDIITVLLAVLIFASFSQVVFGMWTPMVAVESGSMEPHMNVGDIVFIQSIDRTQVVTYEEGMDNYNSFKNYGDVILYKPYGQEGVTPIIHRAMYYVEEGEQMWEGGPAAPHAGYITKGDNEMTNRYYDQQGQVSYMMPVKEEWVIGIARYRIPYIGYLRLMLPGF
;
A
#
# COMPACT_ATOMS: atom_id res chain seq x y z
N MET A 1 42.16 25.16 -11.91
CA MET A 1 40.71 25.45 -11.94
C MET A 1 40.11 24.88 -10.64
N ASN A 2 39.58 25.75 -9.78
CA ASN A 2 39.09 25.35 -8.47
C ASN A 2 37.73 24.67 -8.63
N LEU A 3 37.41 23.65 -7.85
CA LEU A 3 36.15 22.88 -7.92
C LEU A 3 34.92 23.80 -7.89
N LYS A 4 34.97 24.90 -7.15
CA LYS A 4 33.93 25.93 -7.08
C LYS A 4 33.72 26.67 -8.39
N GLU A 5 34.78 26.99 -9.12
CA GLU A 5 34.73 27.70 -10.41
C GLU A 5 34.16 26.78 -11.49
N THR A 6 34.54 25.48 -11.47
CA THR A 6 34.00 24.49 -12.40
C THR A 6 32.50 24.27 -12.18
N PHE A 7 32.06 24.21 -10.92
CA PHE A 7 30.65 24.06 -10.57
C PHE A 7 29.81 25.29 -10.96
N HIS A 8 30.38 26.50 -10.77
CA HIS A 8 29.72 27.75 -11.16
C HIS A 8 29.58 27.85 -12.69
N ALA A 9 30.66 27.54 -13.43
CA ALA A 9 30.63 27.48 -14.89
C ALA A 9 29.61 26.46 -15.43
N PHE A 10 29.50 25.30 -14.79
CA PHE A 10 28.50 24.29 -15.14
C PHE A 10 27.06 24.77 -14.89
N LYS A 11 26.84 25.47 -13.77
CA LYS A 11 25.53 25.99 -13.37
C LYS A 11 25.03 27.10 -14.30
N GLU A 12 25.93 27.95 -14.79
CA GLU A 12 25.62 29.15 -15.60
C GLU A 12 25.86 29.00 -17.10
N SER A 13 26.23 27.81 -17.54
CA SER A 13 26.48 27.54 -18.96
C SER A 13 25.21 27.58 -19.79
N ASP A 14 25.18 28.40 -20.84
CA ASP A 14 24.09 28.47 -21.84
C ASP A 14 24.27 27.43 -22.97
N ASN A 15 25.29 26.59 -22.90
CA ASN A 15 25.48 25.53 -23.87
C ASN A 15 24.38 24.48 -23.75
N PHE A 16 23.68 24.18 -24.87
CA PHE A 16 22.56 23.25 -24.91
C PHE A 16 22.87 21.89 -24.26
N PHE A 17 24.02 21.28 -24.57
CA PHE A 17 24.40 19.98 -24.02
C PHE A 17 24.67 20.04 -22.50
N VAL A 18 25.26 21.15 -22.02
CA VAL A 18 25.52 21.36 -20.60
C VAL A 18 24.20 21.58 -19.86
N SER A 19 23.27 22.34 -20.44
CA SER A 19 21.93 22.54 -19.87
C SER A 19 21.16 21.23 -19.79
N LEU A 20 21.14 20.46 -20.87
CA LEU A 20 20.51 19.15 -20.91
C LEU A 20 21.11 18.19 -19.86
N ALA A 21 22.43 18.12 -19.76
CA ALA A 21 23.10 17.31 -18.75
C ALA A 21 22.72 17.73 -17.31
N ARG A 22 22.66 19.03 -17.05
CA ARG A 22 22.23 19.58 -15.75
C ARG A 22 20.79 19.18 -15.42
N ASP A 23 19.87 19.26 -16.38
CA ASP A 23 18.48 18.92 -16.18
C ASP A 23 18.31 17.41 -15.90
N ILE A 24 19.02 16.56 -16.64
CA ILE A 24 19.06 15.11 -16.39
C ILE A 24 19.60 14.81 -14.99
N ILE A 25 20.73 15.42 -14.61
CA ILE A 25 21.32 15.21 -13.27
C ILE A 25 20.35 15.66 -12.19
N THR A 26 19.67 16.80 -12.37
CA THR A 26 18.70 17.32 -11.40
C THR A 26 17.53 16.35 -11.21
N VAL A 27 16.97 15.81 -12.30
CA VAL A 27 15.91 14.82 -12.25
C VAL A 27 16.39 13.54 -11.56
N LEU A 28 17.57 13.04 -11.92
CA LEU A 28 18.14 11.83 -11.30
C LEU A 28 18.36 12.01 -9.80
N LEU A 29 18.88 13.17 -9.37
CA LEU A 29 19.04 13.49 -7.96
C LEU A 29 17.71 13.55 -7.23
N ALA A 30 16.70 14.18 -7.81
CA ALA A 30 15.36 14.24 -7.23
C ALA A 30 14.74 12.83 -7.05
N VAL A 31 14.88 11.96 -8.06
CA VAL A 31 14.44 10.55 -7.99
C VAL A 31 15.22 9.78 -6.93
N LEU A 32 16.53 9.94 -6.84
CA LEU A 32 17.35 9.28 -5.82
C LEU A 32 16.98 9.74 -4.40
N ILE A 33 16.76 11.04 -4.20
CA ILE A 33 16.32 11.58 -2.90
C ILE A 33 14.97 11.01 -2.53
N PHE A 34 14.01 11.02 -3.46
CA PHE A 34 12.67 10.44 -3.24
C PHE A 34 12.76 8.95 -2.90
N ALA A 35 13.49 8.16 -3.70
CA ALA A 35 13.63 6.73 -3.50
C ALA A 35 14.30 6.40 -2.14
N SER A 36 15.35 7.16 -1.78
CA SER A 36 16.03 7.00 -0.49
C SER A 36 15.09 7.35 0.68
N PHE A 37 14.35 8.44 0.57
CA PHE A 37 13.36 8.84 1.57
C PHE A 37 12.26 7.78 1.71
N SER A 38 11.73 7.30 0.58
CA SER A 38 10.73 6.23 0.53
C SER A 38 11.20 4.97 1.23
N GLN A 39 12.44 4.54 0.93
CA GLN A 39 13.02 3.36 1.55
C GLN A 39 13.23 3.53 3.06
N VAL A 40 13.64 4.72 3.51
CA VAL A 40 13.85 5.00 4.95
C VAL A 40 12.53 5.06 5.70
N VAL A 41 11.50 5.73 5.15
CA VAL A 41 10.23 5.97 5.84
C VAL A 41 9.28 4.78 5.72
N PHE A 42 9.11 4.23 4.52
CA PHE A 42 8.11 3.20 4.23
C PHE A 42 8.70 1.80 4.11
N GLY A 43 10.02 1.65 3.96
CA GLY A 43 10.67 0.35 3.74
C GLY A 43 10.46 -0.21 2.34
N MET A 44 10.03 0.62 1.38
CA MET A 44 9.77 0.18 -0.01
C MET A 44 10.04 1.30 -1.02
N TRP A 45 10.36 0.91 -2.26
CA TRP A 45 10.74 1.84 -3.32
C TRP A 45 9.55 2.60 -3.90
N THR A 46 8.39 1.94 -3.98
CA THR A 46 7.14 2.49 -4.52
C THR A 46 6.02 2.34 -3.50
N PRO A 47 5.95 3.22 -2.48
CA PRO A 47 5.05 3.08 -1.33
C PRO A 47 3.63 3.56 -1.60
N MET A 48 3.22 3.74 -2.85
CA MET A 48 1.94 4.35 -3.21
C MET A 48 1.11 3.42 -4.09
N VAL A 49 -0.19 3.32 -3.75
CA VAL A 49 -1.19 2.63 -4.56
C VAL A 49 -2.41 3.52 -4.78
N ALA A 50 -3.03 3.41 -5.95
CA ALA A 50 -4.31 4.07 -6.23
C ALA A 50 -5.46 3.15 -5.81
N VAL A 51 -6.47 3.69 -5.15
CA VAL A 51 -7.70 2.96 -4.81
C VAL A 51 -8.58 2.89 -6.05
N GLU A 52 -8.83 1.68 -6.54
CA GLU A 52 -9.55 1.43 -7.79
C GLU A 52 -11.02 1.05 -7.58
N SER A 53 -11.41 0.65 -6.35
CA SER A 53 -12.78 0.21 -6.05
C SER A 53 -13.35 0.86 -4.79
N GLY A 54 -14.67 0.85 -4.65
CA GLY A 54 -15.37 1.40 -3.49
C GLY A 54 -15.48 0.45 -2.30
N SER A 55 -14.73 -0.65 -2.25
CA SER A 55 -14.82 -1.65 -1.17
C SER A 55 -14.44 -1.11 0.22
N MET A 56 -13.68 -0.01 0.26
CA MET A 56 -13.22 0.64 1.50
C MET A 56 -13.99 1.94 1.82
N GLU A 57 -15.02 2.28 1.05
CA GLU A 57 -15.87 3.44 1.37
C GLU A 57 -16.63 3.22 2.70
N PRO A 58 -16.81 4.28 3.50
CA PRO A 58 -16.47 5.69 3.27
C PRO A 58 -15.04 6.07 3.71
N HIS A 59 -14.23 5.12 4.14
CA HIS A 59 -12.92 5.39 4.75
C HIS A 59 -11.81 5.65 3.74
N MET A 60 -11.88 5.03 2.58
CA MET A 60 -11.06 5.33 1.38
C MET A 60 -11.98 5.37 0.17
N ASN A 61 -11.78 6.33 -0.72
CA ASN A 61 -12.61 6.48 -1.90
C ASN A 61 -11.84 6.10 -3.17
N VAL A 62 -12.57 5.72 -4.20
CA VAL A 62 -11.98 5.56 -5.54
C VAL A 62 -11.22 6.83 -5.92
N GLY A 63 -10.01 6.68 -6.46
CA GLY A 63 -9.14 7.80 -6.82
C GLY A 63 -8.28 8.36 -5.68
N ASP A 64 -8.33 7.81 -4.48
CA ASP A 64 -7.36 8.14 -3.44
C ASP A 64 -5.99 7.50 -3.77
N ILE A 65 -4.89 8.18 -3.47
CA ILE A 65 -3.57 7.58 -3.37
C ILE A 65 -3.31 7.22 -1.92
N VAL A 66 -2.98 5.96 -1.67
CA VAL A 66 -2.68 5.45 -0.33
C VAL A 66 -1.19 5.14 -0.20
N PHE A 67 -0.57 5.62 0.88
CA PHE A 67 0.82 5.32 1.21
C PHE A 67 0.88 4.05 2.06
N ILE A 68 1.72 3.13 1.61
CA ILE A 68 1.89 1.79 2.18
C ILE A 68 3.24 1.72 2.88
N GLN A 69 3.27 1.24 4.11
CA GLN A 69 4.48 0.88 4.85
C GLN A 69 4.70 -0.63 4.78
N SER A 70 5.92 -1.04 4.43
CA SER A 70 6.29 -2.46 4.36
C SER A 70 5.99 -3.20 5.67
N ILE A 71 5.50 -4.44 5.55
CA ILE A 71 5.29 -5.34 6.68
C ILE A 71 6.60 -5.64 7.45
N ASP A 72 7.76 -5.55 6.78
CA ASP A 72 9.07 -5.74 7.43
C ASP A 72 9.41 -4.68 8.49
N ARG A 73 8.68 -3.56 8.51
CA ARG A 73 8.92 -2.42 9.40
C ARG A 73 7.96 -2.35 10.58
N THR A 74 6.90 -3.14 10.58
CA THR A 74 5.82 -3.01 11.55
C THR A 74 4.99 -4.28 11.60
N GLN A 75 4.27 -4.49 12.68
CA GLN A 75 3.30 -5.57 12.82
C GLN A 75 1.91 -5.07 12.49
N VAL A 76 1.07 -5.94 11.95
CA VAL A 76 -0.35 -5.67 11.71
C VAL A 76 -1.07 -5.68 13.06
N VAL A 77 -1.80 -4.62 13.34
CA VAL A 77 -2.77 -4.57 14.44
C VAL A 77 -4.14 -4.87 13.84
N THR A 78 -4.73 -5.98 14.19
CA THR A 78 -6.06 -6.38 13.69
C THR A 78 -7.17 -5.48 14.24
N TYR A 79 -8.37 -5.55 13.65
CA TYR A 79 -9.53 -4.83 14.15
C TYR A 79 -9.84 -5.19 15.62
N GLU A 80 -9.82 -6.47 15.96
CA GLU A 80 -10.07 -6.94 17.33
C GLU A 80 -9.04 -6.41 18.32
N GLU A 81 -7.75 -6.48 17.99
CA GLU A 81 -6.68 -5.93 18.83
C GLU A 81 -6.73 -4.40 18.93
N GLY A 82 -7.20 -3.73 17.88
CA GLY A 82 -7.30 -2.27 17.83
C GLY A 82 -8.49 -1.69 18.59
N MET A 83 -9.49 -2.51 18.96
CA MET A 83 -10.73 -2.03 19.59
C MET A 83 -10.50 -1.20 20.85
N ASP A 84 -9.45 -1.46 21.60
CA ASP A 84 -9.17 -0.74 22.84
C ASP A 84 -8.57 0.66 22.61
N ASN A 85 -7.63 0.83 21.68
CA ASN A 85 -6.87 2.10 21.58
C ASN A 85 -6.27 2.44 20.20
N TYR A 86 -6.53 1.68 19.13
CA TYR A 86 -5.88 1.91 17.86
C TYR A 86 -6.85 2.06 16.70
N ASN A 87 -6.76 3.19 15.98
CA ASN A 87 -7.59 3.50 14.82
C ASN A 87 -6.74 3.79 13.59
N SER A 88 -7.14 3.23 12.46
CA SER A 88 -6.60 3.53 11.14
C SER A 88 -7.75 3.82 10.17
N PHE A 89 -7.70 4.95 9.45
CA PHE A 89 -8.75 5.38 8.53
C PHE A 89 -10.15 5.43 9.17
N LYS A 90 -10.22 6.02 10.38
CA LYS A 90 -11.48 6.24 11.15
C LYS A 90 -12.18 4.97 11.62
N ASN A 91 -11.50 3.84 11.63
CA ASN A 91 -12.01 2.58 12.15
C ASN A 91 -10.89 1.81 12.86
N TYR A 92 -11.21 0.81 13.68
CA TYR A 92 -10.23 0.06 14.45
C TYR A 92 -9.32 -0.81 13.59
N GLY A 93 -8.09 -1.03 14.05
CA GLY A 93 -7.12 -1.89 13.41
C GLY A 93 -6.57 -1.37 12.08
N ASP A 94 -5.64 -2.10 11.50
CA ASP A 94 -4.94 -1.74 10.28
C ASP A 94 -5.69 -2.14 9.00
N VAL A 95 -5.51 -1.34 7.96
CA VAL A 95 -5.84 -1.69 6.59
C VAL A 95 -4.58 -2.20 5.92
N ILE A 96 -4.62 -3.42 5.39
CA ILE A 96 -3.48 -4.09 4.76
C ILE A 96 -3.64 -4.14 3.24
N LEU A 97 -2.51 -4.02 2.53
CA LEU A 97 -2.39 -4.31 1.12
C LEU A 97 -1.80 -5.70 0.97
N TYR A 98 -2.49 -6.62 0.28
CA TYR A 98 -2.04 -8.00 0.16
C TYR A 98 -2.26 -8.58 -1.24
N LYS A 99 -1.52 -9.63 -1.58
CA LYS A 99 -1.68 -10.41 -2.81
C LYS A 99 -2.72 -11.50 -2.59
N PRO A 100 -3.85 -11.51 -3.33
CA PRO A 100 -4.81 -12.61 -3.25
C PRO A 100 -4.12 -13.95 -3.53
N TYR A 101 -4.26 -14.91 -2.62
CA TYR A 101 -3.62 -16.24 -2.71
C TYR A 101 -2.09 -16.21 -2.88
N GLY A 102 -1.43 -15.10 -2.56
CA GLY A 102 0.00 -14.89 -2.80
C GLY A 102 0.40 -14.81 -4.28
N GLN A 103 -0.54 -14.63 -5.19
CA GLN A 103 -0.29 -14.64 -6.63
C GLN A 103 0.38 -13.36 -7.11
N GLU A 104 1.45 -13.52 -7.91
CA GLU A 104 2.10 -12.41 -8.59
C GLU A 104 1.31 -11.99 -9.84
N GLY A 105 1.36 -10.70 -10.18
CA GLY A 105 0.70 -10.17 -11.38
C GLY A 105 -0.81 -10.00 -11.28
N VAL A 106 -1.41 -10.30 -10.13
CA VAL A 106 -2.80 -10.01 -9.82
C VAL A 106 -2.86 -8.67 -9.07
N THR A 107 -3.90 -7.87 -9.32
CA THR A 107 -4.11 -6.61 -8.60
C THR A 107 -4.20 -6.87 -7.10
N PRO A 108 -3.33 -6.27 -6.29
CA PRO A 108 -3.40 -6.40 -4.84
C PRO A 108 -4.70 -5.84 -4.28
N ILE A 109 -5.14 -6.41 -3.17
CA ILE A 109 -6.35 -6.01 -2.46
C ILE A 109 -5.96 -5.14 -1.26
N ILE A 110 -6.73 -4.08 -1.03
CA ILE A 110 -6.59 -3.19 0.13
C ILE A 110 -7.83 -3.32 1.01
N HIS A 111 -7.76 -4.11 2.08
CA HIS A 111 -8.85 -4.37 3.02
C HIS A 111 -8.38 -4.37 4.47
N ARG A 112 -9.31 -4.30 5.42
CA ARG A 112 -9.00 -4.29 6.85
C ARG A 112 -8.69 -5.69 7.36
N ALA A 113 -7.63 -5.82 8.16
CA ALA A 113 -7.33 -7.03 8.91
C ALA A 113 -8.28 -7.10 10.11
N MET A 114 -9.20 -8.06 10.09
CA MET A 114 -10.22 -8.18 11.14
C MET A 114 -9.68 -8.89 12.37
N TYR A 115 -9.10 -10.05 12.19
CA TYR A 115 -8.44 -10.86 13.22
C TYR A 115 -7.49 -11.86 12.57
N TYR A 116 -6.66 -12.49 13.38
CA TYR A 116 -5.76 -13.54 12.97
C TYR A 116 -6.28 -14.91 13.43
N VAL A 117 -6.13 -15.93 12.61
CA VAL A 117 -6.49 -17.32 12.94
C VAL A 117 -5.27 -18.22 12.76
N GLU A 118 -5.13 -19.20 13.65
CA GLU A 118 -4.15 -20.26 13.53
C GLU A 118 -4.67 -21.39 12.63
N GLU A 119 -3.76 -22.24 12.13
CA GLU A 119 -4.14 -23.44 11.36
C GLU A 119 -5.07 -24.34 12.20
N GLY A 120 -6.19 -24.72 11.62
CA GLY A 120 -7.20 -25.55 12.27
C GLY A 120 -8.24 -24.79 13.09
N GLU A 121 -8.07 -23.50 13.36
CA GLU A 121 -9.09 -22.67 13.98
C GLU A 121 -10.24 -22.36 13.03
N GLN A 122 -11.43 -22.14 13.57
CA GLN A 122 -12.58 -21.70 12.75
C GLN A 122 -12.32 -20.30 12.20
N MET A 123 -12.43 -20.14 10.89
CA MET A 123 -12.22 -18.83 10.22
C MET A 123 -13.32 -17.81 10.55
N TRP A 124 -14.51 -18.22 10.96
CA TRP A 124 -15.64 -17.42 11.46
C TRP A 124 -16.61 -18.35 12.21
N GLU A 125 -17.54 -17.78 12.96
CA GLU A 125 -18.54 -18.55 13.70
C GLU A 125 -19.34 -19.50 12.80
N GLY A 126 -19.25 -20.80 13.08
CA GLY A 126 -19.85 -21.85 12.27
C GLY A 126 -19.15 -22.10 10.91
N GLY A 127 -18.03 -21.45 10.67
CA GLY A 127 -17.24 -21.60 9.45
C GLY A 127 -16.29 -22.81 9.47
N PRO A 128 -15.60 -23.08 8.36
CA PRO A 128 -14.62 -24.15 8.28
C PRO A 128 -13.35 -23.80 9.05
N ALA A 129 -12.56 -24.84 9.34
CA ALA A 129 -11.23 -24.68 9.90
C ALA A 129 -10.29 -24.01 8.87
N ALA A 130 -9.40 -23.13 9.35
CA ALA A 130 -8.38 -22.49 8.55
C ALA A 130 -7.37 -23.54 8.03
N PRO A 131 -7.09 -23.58 6.73
CA PRO A 131 -6.12 -24.51 6.14
C PRO A 131 -4.68 -24.16 6.47
N HIS A 132 -4.43 -22.97 6.97
CA HIS A 132 -3.17 -22.43 7.47
C HIS A 132 -3.45 -21.16 8.29
N ALA A 133 -2.48 -20.71 9.07
CA ALA A 133 -2.55 -19.46 9.81
C ALA A 133 -2.60 -18.23 8.87
N GLY A 134 -3.26 -17.16 9.30
CA GLY A 134 -3.34 -15.91 8.55
C GLY A 134 -4.45 -14.96 8.99
N TYR A 135 -4.52 -13.80 8.33
CA TYR A 135 -5.52 -12.77 8.60
C TYR A 135 -6.84 -13.06 7.91
N ILE A 136 -7.92 -12.88 8.64
CA ILE A 136 -9.27 -12.73 8.08
C ILE A 136 -9.46 -11.26 7.75
N THR A 137 -9.87 -10.97 6.51
CA THR A 137 -9.94 -9.61 5.98
C THR A 137 -11.35 -9.23 5.53
N LYS A 138 -11.63 -7.93 5.50
CA LYS A 138 -12.93 -7.39 5.07
C LYS A 138 -12.77 -5.98 4.52
N GLY A 139 -13.51 -5.64 3.46
CA GLY A 139 -13.67 -4.25 3.03
C GLY A 139 -14.59 -3.48 3.99
N ASP A 140 -14.32 -2.19 4.19
CA ASP A 140 -15.06 -1.34 5.11
C ASP A 140 -16.46 -0.94 4.60
N ASN A 141 -16.75 -1.14 3.31
CA ASN A 141 -18.05 -0.82 2.72
C ASN A 141 -19.07 -1.93 2.99
N GLU A 142 -19.94 -1.69 3.97
CA GLU A 142 -20.97 -2.66 4.38
C GLU A 142 -21.99 -3.01 3.28
N MET A 143 -22.16 -2.14 2.28
CA MET A 143 -23.08 -2.43 1.17
C MET A 143 -22.52 -3.45 0.19
N THR A 144 -21.21 -3.40 -0.07
CA THR A 144 -20.52 -4.28 -1.03
C THR A 144 -19.76 -5.42 -0.35
N ASN A 145 -19.35 -5.25 0.91
CA ASN A 145 -18.53 -6.19 1.68
C ASN A 145 -19.24 -6.63 2.97
N ARG A 146 -20.39 -7.29 2.82
CA ARG A 146 -21.18 -7.77 3.97
C ARG A 146 -20.48 -8.90 4.73
N TYR A 147 -19.67 -9.69 4.04
CA TYR A 147 -18.98 -10.86 4.55
C TYR A 147 -17.47 -10.66 4.50
N TYR A 148 -16.74 -11.52 5.22
CA TYR A 148 -15.29 -11.59 5.10
C TYR A 148 -14.86 -12.00 3.70
N ASP A 149 -13.66 -11.59 3.29
CA ASP A 149 -13.09 -11.95 1.98
C ASP A 149 -13.00 -13.47 1.80
N GLN A 150 -12.78 -14.19 2.90
CA GLN A 150 -12.70 -15.64 2.97
C GLN A 150 -14.05 -16.34 2.75
N GLN A 151 -15.15 -15.62 2.92
CA GLN A 151 -16.51 -16.09 2.58
C GLN A 151 -16.90 -15.74 1.14
N GLY A 152 -16.20 -14.77 0.54
CA GLY A 152 -16.42 -14.25 -0.81
C GLY A 152 -15.43 -14.79 -1.84
N GLN A 153 -15.36 -14.11 -2.99
CA GLN A 153 -14.49 -14.52 -4.10
C GLN A 153 -13.06 -13.99 -4.01
N VAL A 154 -12.78 -13.06 -3.09
CA VAL A 154 -11.50 -12.35 -3.01
C VAL A 154 -10.38 -13.25 -2.50
N SER A 155 -10.66 -14.00 -1.42
CA SER A 155 -9.72 -14.95 -0.80
C SER A 155 -10.47 -16.17 -0.28
N TYR A 156 -11.33 -16.76 -1.11
CA TYR A 156 -12.26 -17.80 -0.73
C TYR A 156 -11.59 -18.97 0.01
N MET A 157 -12.06 -19.23 1.25
CA MET A 157 -11.57 -20.28 2.15
C MET A 157 -10.07 -20.22 2.50
N MET A 158 -9.40 -19.09 2.26
CA MET A 158 -7.97 -18.96 2.48
C MET A 158 -7.70 -17.69 3.31
N PRO A 159 -7.30 -17.80 4.58
CA PRO A 159 -6.76 -16.66 5.33
C PRO A 159 -5.58 -16.03 4.60
N VAL A 160 -5.39 -14.73 4.74
CA VAL A 160 -4.26 -14.03 4.13
C VAL A 160 -3.01 -14.32 4.94
N LYS A 161 -2.08 -15.11 4.38
CA LYS A 161 -0.80 -15.37 5.02
C LYS A 161 -0.01 -14.09 5.21
N GLU A 162 0.78 -14.03 6.27
CA GLU A 162 1.63 -12.89 6.57
C GLU A 162 2.58 -12.56 5.40
N GLU A 163 3.14 -13.57 4.75
CA GLU A 163 4.01 -13.45 3.55
C GLU A 163 3.30 -12.90 2.30
N TRP A 164 1.97 -12.90 2.27
CA TRP A 164 1.18 -12.31 1.19
C TRP A 164 0.88 -10.82 1.42
N VAL A 165 1.10 -10.34 2.64
CA VAL A 165 0.92 -8.93 3.00
C VAL A 165 2.10 -8.13 2.44
N ILE A 166 1.80 -7.17 1.58
CA ILE A 166 2.78 -6.23 1.02
C ILE A 166 3.13 -5.16 2.06
N GLY A 167 2.11 -4.70 2.79
CA GLY A 167 2.29 -3.70 3.83
C GLY A 167 0.98 -3.12 4.35
N ILE A 168 1.11 -2.11 5.18
CA ILE A 168 0.02 -1.47 5.92
C ILE A 168 -0.22 -0.07 5.35
N ALA A 169 -1.48 0.28 5.11
CA ALA A 169 -1.89 1.62 4.72
C ALA A 169 -1.70 2.60 5.88
N ARG A 170 -1.00 3.73 5.64
CA ARG A 170 -0.73 4.75 6.68
C ARG A 170 -1.40 6.07 6.43
N TYR A 171 -1.33 6.57 5.19
CA TYR A 171 -1.88 7.87 4.83
C TYR A 171 -2.58 7.79 3.47
N ARG A 172 -3.55 8.67 3.25
CA ARG A 172 -4.17 8.83 1.94
C ARG A 172 -4.15 10.29 1.49
N ILE A 173 -4.01 10.49 0.19
CA ILE A 173 -4.23 11.77 -0.47
C ILE A 173 -5.44 11.63 -1.38
N PRO A 174 -6.54 12.37 -1.09
CA PRO A 174 -7.77 12.25 -1.87
C PRO A 174 -7.59 12.71 -3.32
N TYR A 175 -8.28 12.03 -4.25
CA TYR A 175 -8.47 12.40 -5.66
C TYR A 175 -7.23 12.36 -6.57
N ILE A 176 -6.00 12.38 -6.06
CA ILE A 176 -4.78 12.38 -6.89
C ILE A 176 -4.65 11.09 -7.72
N GLY A 177 -5.15 9.98 -7.24
CA GLY A 177 -5.14 8.70 -7.92
C GLY A 177 -5.94 8.67 -9.22
N TYR A 178 -6.88 9.58 -9.43
CA TYR A 178 -7.58 9.69 -10.72
C TYR A 178 -6.63 9.95 -11.89
N LEU A 179 -5.52 10.66 -11.67
CA LEU A 179 -4.50 10.85 -12.71
C LEU A 179 -3.93 9.50 -13.18
N ARG A 180 -3.72 8.56 -12.24
CA ARG A 180 -3.26 7.20 -12.55
C ARG A 180 -4.35 6.38 -13.25
N LEU A 181 -5.59 6.48 -12.79
CA LEU A 181 -6.72 5.71 -13.34
C LEU A 181 -7.13 6.18 -14.76
N MET A 182 -6.81 7.43 -15.12
CA MET A 182 -7.06 7.97 -16.47
C MET A 182 -6.01 7.52 -17.50
N LEU A 183 -4.89 6.95 -17.07
CA LEU A 183 -3.80 6.48 -17.92
C LEU A 183 -3.76 4.94 -17.92
N PRO A 184 -4.60 4.26 -18.72
CA PRO A 184 -4.60 2.81 -18.79
C PRO A 184 -3.27 2.33 -19.40
N GLY A 185 -2.57 1.46 -18.68
CA GLY A 185 -1.36 0.82 -19.19
C GLY A 185 -0.03 1.21 -18.52
N PHE A 186 -0.06 1.97 -17.42
CA PHE A 186 1.12 2.23 -16.58
C PHE A 186 0.97 1.64 -15.19
#